data_e8a1353b393be92efadb224b9dc6fcab
#
_entry.id   e8a1353b393be92efadb224b9dc6fcab
#
_cell.length_a   1.000
_cell.length_b   1.000
_cell.length_c   1.000
_cell.angle_alpha   90.00
_cell.angle_beta   90.00
_cell.angle_gamma   90.00
#
_symmetry.space_group_name_H-M   'P 1'
#
loop_
_entity.id
_entity.type
_entity.pdbx_description
1 polymer ?
#
loop_
_entity_poly.entity_id
_entity_poly.type
_entity_poly.pdbx_seq_one_letter_code
_entity_poly.pdbx_strand_id
1 'polypeptide(L)'
;MGPPRLIRGRRRIFSGARRSPNRFAAPFVIAIVASLAGCSLVQETPQQRAERIEPMLAAAGFHMLAADTPERIAETQRLTPLKLRYYIANGKPHYWFNDPVNCHCVYVGGEKNYQQYEQIRLSQQAARQEAEAAQMNEEAAEQEQMNMMLWPGPFIMY
;
A
#
# COMPACT_ATOMS: atom_id res chain seq x y z
N MET A 1 49.57 -37.40 -1.79
CA MET A 1 50.70 -37.50 -2.78
C MET A 1 50.09 -37.34 -4.17
N GLY A 2 50.55 -36.35 -4.93
CA GLY A 2 50.26 -36.16 -6.35
C GLY A 2 49.70 -34.76 -6.65
N PRO A 3 50.54 -33.88 -7.26
CA PRO A 3 50.16 -32.49 -7.53
C PRO A 3 49.46 -32.31 -8.90
N PRO A 4 48.92 -31.12 -9.15
CA PRO A 4 47.97 -30.84 -10.24
C PRO A 4 48.70 -30.56 -11.56
N ARG A 5 48.04 -30.87 -12.65
CA ARG A 5 48.51 -30.52 -14.00
C ARG A 5 47.83 -29.23 -14.47
N LEU A 6 48.67 -28.24 -14.69
CA LEU A 6 48.41 -27.03 -15.45
C LEU A 6 48.20 -27.36 -16.93
N ILE A 7 47.08 -26.91 -17.51
CA ILE A 7 46.92 -26.86 -18.96
C ILE A 7 46.87 -25.38 -19.38
N ARG A 8 47.96 -25.04 -20.05
CA ARG A 8 48.24 -23.77 -20.73
C ARG A 8 47.63 -23.85 -22.12
N GLY A 9 46.80 -22.94 -22.56
CA GLY A 9 46.23 -22.98 -23.90
C GLY A 9 45.79 -21.61 -24.41
N ARG A 10 46.75 -20.90 -24.97
CA ARG A 10 46.77 -20.16 -26.25
C ARG A 10 45.79 -18.98 -26.42
N ARG A 11 46.44 -17.83 -26.44
CA ARG A 11 46.00 -16.58 -27.06
C ARG A 11 45.68 -16.79 -28.55
N ARG A 12 44.56 -16.27 -29.01
CA ARG A 12 44.44 -15.82 -30.40
C ARG A 12 43.99 -14.38 -30.42
N ILE A 13 44.92 -13.59 -30.88
CA ILE A 13 44.73 -12.20 -31.30
C ILE A 13 44.03 -12.27 -32.66
N PHE A 14 42.89 -11.64 -32.79
CA PHE A 14 42.34 -11.26 -34.09
C PHE A 14 42.05 -9.77 -34.08
N SER A 15 42.98 -9.04 -34.68
CA SER A 15 42.82 -7.70 -35.18
C SER A 15 41.81 -7.72 -36.34
N GLY A 16 40.86 -6.85 -36.33
CA GLY A 16 39.93 -6.63 -37.46
C GLY A 16 39.23 -5.29 -37.31
N ALA A 17 39.94 -4.23 -37.64
CA ALA A 17 39.38 -2.94 -37.81
C ALA A 17 38.46 -2.93 -39.04
N ARG A 18 37.21 -2.52 -38.90
CA ARG A 18 36.48 -1.82 -39.97
C ARG A 18 35.56 -0.73 -39.40
N ARG A 19 35.95 0.47 -39.75
CA ARG A 19 35.12 1.69 -39.63
C ARG A 19 33.88 1.54 -40.45
N SER A 20 32.76 2.03 -39.93
CA SER A 20 31.71 2.59 -40.75
C SER A 20 30.91 3.59 -39.90
N PRO A 21 30.65 4.79 -40.35
CA PRO A 21 30.05 5.88 -39.59
C PRO A 21 28.53 5.88 -39.84
N ASN A 22 27.74 5.66 -38.84
CA ASN A 22 26.35 6.13 -38.82
C ASN A 22 26.11 6.91 -37.52
N ARG A 23 26.63 8.12 -37.49
CA ARG A 23 26.19 9.19 -36.61
C ARG A 23 24.88 9.72 -37.22
N PHE A 24 23.73 9.34 -36.73
CA PHE A 24 22.44 10.04 -36.79
C PHE A 24 21.29 9.03 -36.60
N ALA A 25 21.13 8.44 -35.41
CA ALA A 25 19.85 7.89 -34.99
C ALA A 25 19.92 7.45 -33.52
N ALA A 26 20.03 8.40 -32.60
CA ALA A 26 19.76 8.14 -31.21
C ALA A 26 19.56 9.43 -30.41
N PRO A 27 18.42 10.09 -30.53
CA PRO A 27 17.86 10.70 -29.34
C PRO A 27 16.36 10.44 -29.11
N PHE A 28 15.73 9.52 -29.87
CA PHE A 28 14.26 9.35 -29.79
C PHE A 28 13.76 8.18 -28.92
N VAL A 29 14.64 7.33 -28.40
CA VAL A 29 14.24 6.15 -27.62
C VAL A 29 14.22 6.41 -26.11
N ILE A 30 14.84 7.47 -25.63
CA ILE A 30 14.94 7.76 -24.17
C ILE A 30 13.70 8.46 -23.61
N ALA A 31 12.85 9.05 -24.46
CA ALA A 31 11.69 9.84 -24.01
C ALA A 31 10.45 9.00 -23.63
N ILE A 32 10.38 7.70 -23.95
CA ILE A 32 9.17 6.88 -23.74
C ILE A 32 9.22 6.11 -22.41
N VAL A 33 10.36 5.98 -21.77
CA VAL A 33 10.49 5.21 -20.50
C VAL A 33 10.10 6.02 -19.26
N ALA A 34 10.00 7.34 -19.35
CA ALA A 34 9.69 8.21 -18.20
C ALA A 34 8.20 8.32 -17.86
N SER A 35 7.30 7.81 -18.68
CA SER A 35 5.85 7.97 -18.48
C SER A 35 5.13 6.79 -17.81
N LEU A 36 5.83 5.73 -17.39
CA LEU A 36 5.24 4.58 -16.70
C LEU A 36 5.42 4.60 -15.18
N ALA A 37 5.97 5.67 -14.61
CA ALA A 37 6.23 5.79 -13.17
C ALA A 37 5.05 6.38 -12.37
N GLY A 38 3.84 6.45 -12.93
CA GLY A 38 2.72 7.23 -12.39
C GLY A 38 1.66 6.47 -11.60
N CYS A 39 1.76 5.16 -11.40
CA CYS A 39 0.82 4.41 -10.54
C CYS A 39 1.57 3.76 -9.38
N SER A 40 2.12 4.57 -8.50
CA SER A 40 2.44 4.11 -7.15
C SER A 40 1.11 3.88 -6.44
N LEU A 41 0.62 2.64 -6.44
CA LEU A 41 -0.37 2.21 -5.47
C LEU A 41 0.21 2.54 -4.09
N VAL A 42 -0.31 3.59 -3.46
CA VAL A 42 0.09 3.97 -2.10
C VAL A 42 -0.32 2.82 -1.19
N GLN A 43 0.61 1.92 -0.94
CA GLN A 43 0.39 0.79 -0.05
C GLN A 43 0.39 1.31 1.38
N GLU A 44 -0.71 1.07 2.10
CA GLU A 44 -0.83 1.40 3.51
C GLU A 44 0.32 0.75 4.30
N THR A 45 1.08 1.56 5.01
CA THR A 45 2.16 1.05 5.88
C THR A 45 1.59 0.32 7.10
N PRO A 46 2.36 -0.57 7.74
CA PRO A 46 1.95 -1.21 8.99
C PRO A 46 1.53 -0.21 10.08
N GLN A 47 2.26 0.89 10.24
CA GLN A 47 1.94 1.95 11.18
C GLN A 47 0.59 2.61 10.87
N GLN A 48 0.38 3.05 9.63
CA GLN A 48 -0.88 3.64 9.20
C GLN A 48 -2.07 2.70 9.43
N ARG A 49 -1.87 1.40 9.21
CA ARG A 49 -2.90 0.39 9.47
C ARG A 49 -3.25 0.30 10.94
N ALA A 50 -2.26 0.27 11.82
CA ALA A 50 -2.47 0.25 13.26
C ALA A 50 -3.20 1.51 13.72
N GLU A 51 -2.69 2.69 13.37
CA GLU A 51 -3.30 3.99 13.68
C GLU A 51 -4.76 4.12 13.23
N ARG A 52 -5.13 3.47 12.14
CA ARG A 52 -6.50 3.45 11.65
C ARG A 52 -7.39 2.46 12.39
N ILE A 53 -6.88 1.29 12.78
CA ILE A 53 -7.68 0.20 13.35
C ILE A 53 -7.83 0.34 14.86
N GLU A 54 -6.77 0.71 15.59
CA GLU A 54 -6.76 0.79 17.04
C GLU A 54 -7.86 1.70 17.63
N PRO A 55 -8.09 2.93 17.13
CA PRO A 55 -9.16 3.76 17.65
C PRO A 55 -10.56 3.14 17.48
N MET A 56 -10.77 2.39 16.38
CA MET A 56 -12.03 1.70 16.15
C MET A 56 -12.22 0.53 17.13
N LEU A 57 -11.16 -0.21 17.42
CA LEU A 57 -11.19 -1.31 18.40
C LEU A 57 -11.45 -0.76 19.81
N ALA A 58 -10.77 0.32 20.20
CA ALA A 58 -10.99 0.99 21.48
C ALA A 58 -12.43 1.50 21.60
N ALA A 59 -12.96 2.19 20.56
CA ALA A 59 -14.34 2.67 20.52
C ALA A 59 -15.37 1.53 20.54
N ALA A 60 -15.02 0.37 19.99
CA ALA A 60 -15.85 -0.84 20.04
C ALA A 60 -15.77 -1.58 21.39
N GLY A 61 -14.97 -1.08 22.35
CA GLY A 61 -14.83 -1.65 23.67
C GLY A 61 -13.94 -2.89 23.76
N PHE A 62 -13.01 -3.05 22.82
CA PHE A 62 -11.94 -4.05 22.98
C PHE A 62 -11.01 -3.62 24.11
N HIS A 63 -10.51 -4.59 24.88
CA HIS A 63 -9.55 -4.35 25.93
C HIS A 63 -8.14 -4.47 25.39
N MET A 64 -7.32 -3.46 25.62
CA MET A 64 -5.91 -3.47 25.30
C MET A 64 -5.10 -4.18 26.39
N LEU A 65 -4.30 -5.15 26.01
CA LEU A 65 -3.35 -5.87 26.85
C LEU A 65 -1.93 -5.49 26.40
N ALA A 66 -1.23 -4.72 27.18
CA ALA A 66 0.15 -4.33 26.89
C ALA A 66 1.10 -5.53 27.06
N ALA A 67 2.07 -5.65 26.16
CA ALA A 67 3.17 -6.58 26.31
C ALA A 67 4.32 -5.86 27.04
N ASP A 68 4.22 -5.81 28.36
CA ASP A 68 5.11 -5.07 29.27
C ASP A 68 6.29 -5.90 29.79
N THR A 69 6.37 -7.19 29.44
CA THR A 69 7.49 -8.06 29.78
C THR A 69 8.14 -8.64 28.53
N PRO A 70 9.45 -9.01 28.61
CA PRO A 70 10.15 -9.62 27.46
C PRO A 70 9.43 -10.85 26.89
N GLU A 71 8.85 -11.67 27.76
CA GLU A 71 8.14 -12.89 27.38
C GLU A 71 6.87 -12.55 26.60
N ARG A 72 6.09 -11.55 27.04
CA ARG A 72 4.88 -11.08 26.35
C ARG A 72 5.21 -10.44 25.03
N ILE A 73 6.29 -9.65 24.95
CA ILE A 73 6.78 -9.09 23.68
C ILE A 73 7.12 -10.23 22.70
N ALA A 74 7.83 -11.25 23.15
CA ALA A 74 8.16 -12.41 22.31
C ALA A 74 6.90 -13.18 21.85
N GLU A 75 5.85 -13.21 22.65
CA GLU A 75 4.55 -13.80 22.27
C GLU A 75 3.85 -12.97 21.20
N THR A 76 3.78 -11.65 21.36
CA THR A 76 3.15 -10.76 20.34
C THR A 76 3.86 -10.86 19.00
N GLN A 77 5.17 -11.05 18.97
CA GLN A 77 5.93 -11.23 17.73
C GLN A 77 5.60 -12.53 16.98
N ARG A 78 5.06 -13.54 17.66
CA ARG A 78 4.64 -14.82 17.07
C ARG A 78 3.21 -14.77 16.51
N LEU A 79 2.41 -13.81 16.96
CA LEU A 79 1.03 -13.67 16.52
C LEU A 79 0.95 -13.01 15.15
N THR A 80 -0.11 -13.29 14.41
CA THR A 80 -0.36 -12.60 13.13
C THR A 80 -0.51 -11.10 13.36
N PRO A 81 0.37 -10.24 12.79
CA PRO A 81 0.32 -8.81 13.05
C PRO A 81 -0.81 -8.12 12.26
N LEU A 82 -1.38 -7.09 12.84
CA LEU A 82 -2.25 -6.09 12.21
C LEU A 82 -3.46 -6.68 11.46
N LYS A 83 -3.97 -7.82 11.96
CA LYS A 83 -5.18 -8.46 11.45
C LYS A 83 -6.06 -8.88 12.62
N LEU A 84 -7.33 -8.56 12.52
CA LEU A 84 -8.33 -9.07 13.44
C LEU A 84 -8.53 -10.57 13.18
N ARG A 85 -8.39 -11.37 14.22
CA ARG A 85 -8.53 -12.84 14.21
C ARG A 85 -9.49 -13.26 15.29
N TYR A 86 -9.96 -14.49 15.22
CA TYR A 86 -10.80 -15.06 16.27
C TYR A 86 -10.45 -16.54 16.52
N TYR A 87 -10.84 -17.01 17.67
CA TYR A 87 -10.88 -18.43 18.04
C TYR A 87 -12.16 -18.72 18.82
N ILE A 88 -12.55 -19.97 18.87
CA ILE A 88 -13.72 -20.40 19.64
C ILE A 88 -13.26 -21.00 20.97
N ALA A 89 -13.77 -20.45 22.07
CA ALA A 89 -13.59 -21.02 23.40
C ALA A 89 -14.95 -21.11 24.11
N ASN A 90 -15.26 -22.26 24.69
CA ASN A 90 -16.54 -22.51 25.36
C ASN A 90 -17.76 -22.18 24.47
N GLY A 91 -17.68 -22.50 23.18
CA GLY A 91 -18.74 -22.24 22.21
C GLY A 91 -18.96 -20.78 21.86
N LYS A 92 -18.07 -19.85 22.28
CA LYS A 92 -18.15 -18.42 22.00
C LYS A 92 -16.92 -17.95 21.24
N PRO A 93 -17.09 -17.03 20.25
CA PRO A 93 -15.96 -16.42 19.56
C PRO A 93 -15.28 -15.39 20.46
N HIS A 94 -13.96 -15.44 20.45
CA HIS A 94 -13.06 -14.47 21.06
C HIS A 94 -12.20 -13.85 19.98
N TYR A 95 -12.27 -12.55 19.84
CA TYR A 95 -11.57 -11.80 18.81
C TYR A 95 -10.31 -11.17 19.39
N TRP A 96 -9.26 -11.10 18.59
CA TRP A 96 -8.02 -10.46 18.97
C TRP A 96 -7.35 -9.78 17.77
N PHE A 97 -6.65 -8.69 18.07
CA PHE A 97 -5.83 -7.92 17.12
C PHE A 97 -4.49 -7.66 17.77
N ASN A 98 -3.41 -8.01 17.09
CA ASN A 98 -2.05 -7.85 17.59
C ASN A 98 -1.35 -6.69 16.88
N ASP A 99 -0.86 -5.72 17.65
CA ASP A 99 0.04 -4.67 17.16
C ASP A 99 1.42 -4.78 17.79
N PRO A 100 2.37 -5.40 17.09
CA PRO A 100 3.77 -5.46 17.52
C PRO A 100 4.56 -4.22 17.08
N VAL A 101 3.97 -3.24 16.38
CA VAL A 101 4.67 -2.12 15.74
C VAL A 101 4.60 -0.86 16.58
N ASN A 102 3.39 -0.44 16.97
CA ASN A 102 3.18 0.83 17.69
C ASN A 102 3.15 0.61 19.21
N CYS A 103 2.15 -0.16 19.68
CA CYS A 103 1.93 -0.28 21.12
C CYS A 103 2.57 -1.53 21.75
N HIS A 104 3.05 -2.49 20.97
CA HIS A 104 3.43 -3.81 21.47
C HIS A 104 2.31 -4.39 22.34
N CYS A 105 1.10 -4.45 21.80
CA CYS A 105 -0.10 -4.79 22.56
C CYS A 105 -1.02 -5.71 21.76
N VAL A 106 -1.98 -6.31 22.46
CA VAL A 106 -3.05 -7.12 21.90
C VAL A 106 -4.39 -6.56 22.35
N TYR A 107 -5.27 -6.24 21.42
CA TYR A 107 -6.66 -5.93 21.69
C TYR A 107 -7.47 -7.23 21.72
N VAL A 108 -8.27 -7.43 22.75
CA VAL A 108 -9.13 -8.62 22.90
C VAL A 108 -10.57 -8.22 23.13
N GLY A 109 -11.50 -8.95 22.51
CA GLY A 109 -12.93 -8.68 22.64
C GLY A 109 -13.79 -9.89 22.33
N GLY A 110 -15.05 -9.82 22.72
CA GLY A 110 -16.06 -10.84 22.39
C GLY A 110 -16.90 -10.43 21.17
N GLU A 111 -17.93 -11.23 20.89
CA GLU A 111 -18.84 -11.02 19.76
C GLU A 111 -19.48 -9.62 19.75
N LYS A 112 -19.92 -9.11 20.90
CA LYS A 112 -20.51 -7.78 20.99
C LYS A 112 -19.54 -6.67 20.56
N ASN A 113 -18.29 -6.77 20.98
CA ASN A 113 -17.24 -5.82 20.58
C ASN A 113 -16.97 -5.90 19.08
N TYR A 114 -16.94 -7.09 18.52
CA TYR A 114 -16.76 -7.28 17.09
C TYR A 114 -17.90 -6.67 16.28
N GLN A 115 -19.15 -6.89 16.67
CA GLN A 115 -20.30 -6.27 16.00
C GLN A 115 -20.23 -4.74 16.05
N GLN A 116 -19.87 -4.16 17.19
CA GLN A 116 -19.67 -2.72 17.32
C GLN A 116 -18.54 -2.21 16.43
N TYR A 117 -17.42 -2.93 16.37
CA TYR A 117 -16.30 -2.61 15.47
C TYR A 117 -16.74 -2.61 14.01
N GLU A 118 -17.48 -3.62 13.57
CA GLU A 118 -18.00 -3.68 12.20
C GLU A 118 -18.94 -2.52 11.86
N GLN A 119 -19.80 -2.11 12.79
CA GLN A 119 -20.65 -0.94 12.61
C GLN A 119 -19.83 0.35 12.42
N ILE A 120 -18.82 0.57 13.26
CA ILE A 120 -17.92 1.71 13.17
C ILE A 120 -17.16 1.68 11.82
N ARG A 121 -16.65 0.53 11.44
CA ARG A 121 -15.91 0.34 10.18
C ARG A 121 -16.78 0.66 8.97
N LEU A 122 -18.01 0.17 8.93
CA LEU A 122 -18.95 0.41 7.84
C LEU A 122 -19.38 1.87 7.77
N SER A 123 -19.66 2.53 8.92
CA SER A 123 -20.00 3.94 8.94
C SER A 123 -18.87 4.84 8.44
N GLN A 124 -17.62 4.54 8.82
CA GLN A 124 -16.46 5.27 8.30
C GLN A 124 -16.24 5.04 6.80
N GLN A 125 -16.51 3.83 6.32
CA GLN A 125 -16.41 3.55 4.89
C GLN A 125 -17.48 4.32 4.09
N ALA A 126 -18.72 4.36 4.58
CA ALA A 126 -19.79 5.14 3.96
C ALA A 126 -19.45 6.63 3.91
N ALA A 127 -18.99 7.19 5.03
CA ALA A 127 -18.59 8.61 5.10
C ALA A 127 -17.43 8.96 4.13
N ARG A 128 -16.47 8.04 3.93
CA ARG A 128 -15.41 8.24 2.92
C ARG A 128 -15.96 8.23 1.49
N GLN A 129 -16.86 7.30 1.18
CA GLN A 129 -17.48 7.24 -0.15
C GLN A 129 -18.31 8.49 -0.45
N GLU A 130 -19.03 9.01 0.54
CA GLU A 130 -19.77 10.26 0.41
C GLU A 130 -18.83 11.46 0.17
N ALA A 131 -17.72 11.53 0.91
CA ALA A 131 -16.72 12.58 0.72
C ALA A 131 -16.05 12.53 -0.66
N GLU A 132 -15.69 11.32 -1.13
CA GLU A 132 -15.13 11.11 -2.47
C GLU A 132 -16.12 11.50 -3.57
N ALA A 133 -17.41 11.14 -3.41
CA ALA A 133 -18.46 11.54 -4.35
C ALA A 133 -18.67 13.06 -4.37
N ALA A 134 -18.61 13.72 -3.21
CA ALA A 134 -18.71 15.17 -3.13
C ALA A 134 -17.54 15.86 -3.86
N GLN A 135 -16.32 15.39 -3.67
CA GLN A 135 -15.14 15.92 -4.38
C GLN A 135 -15.25 15.76 -5.90
N MET A 136 -15.66 14.59 -6.38
CA MET A 136 -15.87 14.36 -7.81
C MET A 136 -16.93 15.30 -8.41
N ASN A 137 -18.00 15.59 -7.65
CA ASN A 137 -19.04 16.51 -8.10
C ASN A 137 -18.54 17.97 -8.15
N GLU A 138 -17.71 18.38 -7.19
CA GLU A 138 -17.08 19.70 -7.21
C GLU A 138 -16.13 19.85 -8.41
N GLU A 139 -15.27 18.86 -8.64
CA GLU A 139 -14.35 18.87 -9.80
C GLU A 139 -15.11 18.92 -11.14
N ALA A 140 -16.22 18.16 -11.25
CA ALA A 140 -17.06 18.19 -12.44
C ALA A 140 -17.70 19.57 -12.66
N ALA A 141 -18.19 20.20 -11.59
CA ALA A 141 -18.78 21.55 -11.66
C ALA A 141 -17.74 22.62 -12.08
N GLU A 142 -16.51 22.51 -11.56
CA GLU A 142 -15.41 23.41 -11.98
C GLU A 142 -15.04 23.22 -13.46
N GLN A 143 -15.01 21.98 -13.94
CA GLN A 143 -14.76 21.68 -15.35
C GLN A 143 -15.85 22.23 -16.26
N GLU A 144 -17.13 22.14 -15.87
CA GLU A 144 -18.24 22.73 -16.61
C GLU A 144 -18.13 24.25 -16.69
N GLN A 145 -17.76 24.90 -15.58
CA GLN A 145 -17.55 26.37 -15.57
C GLN A 145 -16.40 26.77 -16.49
N MET A 146 -15.29 26.05 -16.47
CA MET A 146 -14.17 26.32 -17.38
C MET A 146 -14.57 26.11 -18.84
N ASN A 147 -15.32 25.08 -19.15
CA ASN A 147 -15.82 24.84 -20.50
C ASN A 147 -16.76 25.95 -21.00
N MET A 148 -17.62 26.46 -20.13
CA MET A 148 -18.49 27.61 -20.48
C MET A 148 -17.69 28.89 -20.73
N MET A 149 -16.59 29.11 -20.04
CA MET A 149 -15.74 30.27 -20.27
C MET A 149 -14.89 30.16 -21.56
N LEU A 150 -14.50 28.95 -21.92
CA LEU A 150 -13.67 28.69 -23.10
C LEU A 150 -14.47 28.60 -24.42
N TRP A 151 -15.78 28.35 -24.33
CA TRP A 151 -16.66 28.27 -25.47
C TRP A 151 -17.57 29.52 -25.52
N PRO A 152 -17.14 30.61 -26.16
CA PRO A 152 -18.07 31.70 -26.48
C PRO A 152 -19.10 31.15 -27.46
N GLY A 153 -20.31 30.98 -27.02
CA GLY A 153 -21.44 30.36 -27.67
C GLY A 153 -21.55 30.50 -29.19
N PRO A 154 -22.49 29.85 -29.85
CA PRO A 154 -22.59 29.84 -31.28
C PRO A 154 -22.68 31.31 -31.82
N PHE A 155 -21.68 31.73 -32.58
CA PHE A 155 -21.78 32.98 -33.34
C PHE A 155 -23.03 32.86 -34.21
N ILE A 156 -24.10 33.50 -33.82
CA ILE A 156 -25.26 33.69 -34.67
C ILE A 156 -24.81 34.70 -35.72
N MET A 157 -24.33 34.18 -36.86
CA MET A 157 -24.19 34.98 -38.07
C MET A 157 -25.59 35.25 -38.61
N TYR A 158 -26.03 36.48 -38.49
CA TYR A 158 -27.12 37.04 -39.29
C TYR A 158 -26.57 37.49 -40.65
#